data_2ed15e4d7b6fcf8af20d82f14fec3eb0
#
_entry.id   2ed15e4d7b6fcf8af20d82f14fec3eb0
#
_cell.length_a   1.000
_cell.length_b   1.000
_cell.length_c   1.000
_cell.angle_alpha   90.00
_cell.angle_beta   90.00
_cell.angle_gamma   90.00
#
_symmetry.space_group_name_H-M   'P 1'
#
loop_
_entity.id
_entity.type
_entity.pdbx_description
1 polymer ?
#
loop_
_entity_poly.entity_id
_entity_poly.type
_entity_poly.pdbx_seq_one_letter_code
_entity_poly.pdbx_strand_id
1 'polypeptide(L)'
;MTPSTESPEHTRSAAGRPRRLVVLRHAKSAWPEGVPDRDRPLGPRGLRDAPAAGRSLAETGALPDLVLCSPARRARHTWDLAAAELDSPPPVRHDPRLYGADADDLLDVLHGVPDETGTLALVGHNPGLEDLVLLLAADGVGDALDRVRAKFPTSATAVLTWHGSWPGLRPGGALLTDLVIPRGPKNP
;
A
#
# COMPACT_ATOMS: atom_id res chain seq x y z
N MET A 1 -36.33 32.93 40.12
CA MET A 1 -35.89 33.03 38.74
C MET A 1 -34.39 32.92 38.71
N THR A 2 -33.89 31.71 38.49
CA THR A 2 -32.45 31.44 38.32
C THR A 2 -32.19 31.17 36.84
N PRO A 3 -31.24 31.83 36.19
CA PRO A 3 -30.90 31.51 34.82
C PRO A 3 -30.04 30.25 34.79
N SER A 4 -30.49 29.28 34.02
CA SER A 4 -29.74 28.06 33.68
C SER A 4 -28.54 28.44 32.81
N THR A 5 -27.38 28.14 33.31
CA THR A 5 -26.14 28.25 32.56
C THR A 5 -26.01 27.03 31.64
N GLU A 6 -26.34 27.17 30.38
CA GLU A 6 -26.00 26.19 29.36
C GLU A 6 -24.49 26.24 29.11
N SER A 7 -23.82 25.15 29.47
CA SER A 7 -22.44 24.94 29.09
C SER A 7 -22.36 24.68 27.59
N PRO A 8 -21.44 25.29 26.85
CA PRO A 8 -21.23 24.94 25.44
C PRO A 8 -20.68 23.55 25.34
N GLU A 9 -21.46 22.63 24.79
CA GLU A 9 -20.95 21.33 24.33
C GLU A 9 -19.81 21.59 23.36
N HIS A 10 -18.62 21.20 23.78
CA HIS A 10 -17.45 21.10 22.93
C HIS A 10 -17.79 20.12 21.83
N THR A 11 -18.11 20.62 20.66
CA THR A 11 -18.10 19.85 19.39
C THR A 11 -16.70 19.32 19.21
N ARG A 12 -16.44 18.11 19.70
CA ARG A 12 -15.25 17.36 19.32
C ARG A 12 -15.40 17.13 17.82
N SER A 13 -14.66 17.95 17.07
CA SER A 13 -14.43 17.74 15.65
C SER A 13 -14.07 16.26 15.49
N ALA A 14 -14.88 15.54 14.72
CA ALA A 14 -14.62 14.17 14.32
C ALA A 14 -13.43 14.18 13.33
N ALA A 15 -12.25 14.46 13.86
CA ALA A 15 -11.01 14.12 13.20
C ALA A 15 -10.96 12.57 13.22
N GLY A 16 -11.54 11.96 12.20
CA GLY A 16 -11.56 10.52 12.01
C GLY A 16 -10.14 9.97 12.13
N ARG A 17 -10.00 8.69 12.51
CA ARG A 17 -8.70 8.02 12.52
C ARG A 17 -8.00 8.26 11.18
N PRO A 18 -6.68 8.51 11.18
CA PRO A 18 -5.96 8.67 9.93
C PRO A 18 -6.12 7.40 9.09
N ARG A 19 -6.32 7.56 7.80
CA ARG A 19 -6.31 6.46 6.83
C ARG A 19 -4.89 6.17 6.41
N ARG A 20 -4.63 4.91 6.07
CA ARG A 20 -3.34 4.46 5.58
C ARG A 20 -3.47 3.74 4.26
N LEU A 21 -2.55 4.04 3.36
CA LEU A 21 -2.35 3.31 2.12
C LEU A 21 -0.97 2.65 2.16
N VAL A 22 -0.95 1.34 2.14
CA VAL A 22 0.26 0.52 1.98
C VAL A 22 0.42 0.22 0.50
N VAL A 23 1.46 0.72 -0.14
CA VAL A 23 1.78 0.47 -1.55
C VAL A 23 2.89 -0.55 -1.62
N LEU A 24 2.58 -1.76 -2.09
CA LEU A 24 3.53 -2.88 -2.21
C LEU A 24 3.79 -3.21 -3.68
N ARG A 25 4.99 -2.95 -4.16
CA ARG A 25 5.41 -3.44 -5.47
C ARG A 25 5.68 -4.94 -5.41
N HIS A 26 5.19 -5.70 -6.40
CA HIS A 26 5.46 -7.14 -6.48
C HIS A 26 6.95 -7.46 -6.33
N ALA A 27 7.27 -8.62 -5.75
CA ALA A 27 8.63 -9.13 -5.58
C ALA A 27 9.26 -9.52 -6.93
N LYS A 28 10.57 -9.76 -6.95
CA LYS A 28 11.33 -10.02 -8.17
C LYS A 28 10.78 -11.23 -8.92
N SER A 29 10.29 -11.00 -10.15
CA SER A 29 9.84 -12.07 -11.05
C SER A 29 10.98 -12.67 -11.87
N ALA A 30 10.80 -13.92 -12.30
CA ALA A 30 11.58 -14.58 -13.33
C ALA A 30 11.05 -14.18 -14.73
N TRP A 31 11.84 -14.48 -15.76
CA TRP A 31 11.53 -14.24 -17.16
C TRP A 31 11.70 -15.57 -17.96
N PRO A 32 10.89 -16.59 -17.69
CA PRO A 32 10.98 -17.82 -18.45
C PRO A 32 10.52 -17.59 -19.90
N GLU A 33 11.21 -18.24 -20.83
CA GLU A 33 10.87 -18.14 -22.26
C GLU A 33 9.47 -18.67 -22.53
N GLY A 34 8.74 -17.99 -23.44
CA GLY A 34 7.39 -18.40 -23.86
C GLY A 34 6.28 -18.16 -22.85
N VAL A 35 6.56 -17.59 -21.68
CA VAL A 35 5.53 -17.26 -20.68
C VAL A 35 5.03 -15.83 -20.87
N PRO A 36 3.70 -15.63 -21.06
CA PRO A 36 3.12 -14.29 -21.14
C PRO A 36 3.46 -13.44 -19.91
N ASP A 37 3.58 -12.11 -20.07
CA ASP A 37 3.97 -11.22 -18.98
C ASP A 37 3.10 -11.37 -17.74
N ARG A 38 1.78 -11.51 -17.91
CA ARG A 38 0.83 -11.68 -16.82
C ARG A 38 1.08 -12.94 -15.98
N ASP A 39 1.59 -13.99 -16.59
CA ASP A 39 1.76 -15.30 -15.98
C ASP A 39 3.19 -15.56 -15.45
N ARG A 40 4.08 -14.58 -15.56
CA ARG A 40 5.45 -14.70 -15.07
C ARG A 40 5.48 -14.98 -13.56
N PRO A 41 6.17 -16.05 -13.12
CA PRO A 41 6.30 -16.38 -11.70
C PRO A 41 7.30 -15.48 -10.98
N LEU A 42 7.32 -15.57 -9.65
CA LEU A 42 8.43 -15.04 -8.87
C LEU A 42 9.71 -15.84 -9.15
N GLY A 43 10.82 -15.12 -9.19
CA GLY A 43 12.16 -15.73 -9.21
C GLY A 43 12.66 -16.04 -7.79
N PRO A 44 13.84 -16.70 -7.65
CA PRO A 44 14.37 -17.11 -6.34
C PRO A 44 14.49 -15.95 -5.33
N ARG A 45 14.91 -14.76 -5.79
CA ARG A 45 14.96 -13.57 -4.93
C ARG A 45 13.56 -13.13 -4.50
N GLY A 46 12.59 -13.16 -5.40
CA GLY A 46 11.21 -12.77 -5.09
C GLY A 46 10.57 -13.68 -4.05
N LEU A 47 10.82 -14.99 -4.14
CA LEU A 47 10.34 -15.97 -3.16
C LEU A 47 10.89 -15.73 -1.75
N ARG A 48 12.09 -15.15 -1.62
CA ARG A 48 12.68 -14.77 -0.33
C ARG A 48 12.21 -13.42 0.17
N ASP A 49 12.08 -12.43 -0.74
CA ASP A 49 11.74 -11.05 -0.38
C ASP A 49 10.24 -10.88 -0.04
N ALA A 50 9.35 -11.68 -0.65
CA ALA A 50 7.91 -11.55 -0.43
C ALA A 50 7.47 -11.86 1.03
N PRO A 51 7.92 -12.95 1.69
CA PRO A 51 7.67 -13.16 3.11
C PRO A 51 8.23 -12.04 3.98
N ALA A 52 9.43 -11.51 3.64
CA ALA A 52 10.03 -10.40 4.38
C ALA A 52 9.15 -9.12 4.32
N ALA A 53 8.42 -8.90 3.23
CA ALA A 53 7.44 -7.81 3.16
C ALA A 53 6.29 -8.00 4.16
N GLY A 54 5.77 -9.23 4.31
CA GLY A 54 4.74 -9.55 5.30
C GLY A 54 5.22 -9.30 6.73
N ARG A 55 6.41 -9.79 7.09
CA ARG A 55 7.01 -9.53 8.42
C ARG A 55 7.17 -8.03 8.68
N SER A 56 7.63 -7.28 7.68
CA SER A 56 7.77 -5.83 7.80
C SER A 56 6.43 -5.12 8.06
N LEU A 57 5.35 -5.57 7.44
CA LEU A 57 4.00 -5.03 7.72
C LEU A 57 3.58 -5.29 9.18
N ALA A 58 3.86 -6.47 9.71
CA ALA A 58 3.59 -6.81 11.10
C ALA A 58 4.43 -5.95 12.07
N GLU A 59 5.72 -5.79 11.79
CA GLU A 59 6.66 -5.01 12.62
C GLU A 59 6.31 -3.51 12.64
N THR A 60 5.91 -2.93 11.51
CA THR A 60 5.54 -1.51 11.42
C THR A 60 4.11 -1.23 11.89
N GLY A 61 3.31 -2.27 12.16
CA GLY A 61 1.90 -2.12 12.52
C GLY A 61 1.02 -1.56 11.39
N ALA A 62 1.48 -1.61 10.14
CA ALA A 62 0.73 -1.18 8.97
C ALA A 62 -0.13 -2.31 8.39
N LEU A 63 -0.82 -3.05 9.26
CA LEU A 63 -1.68 -4.17 8.87
C LEU A 63 -2.91 -3.67 8.12
N PRO A 64 -3.18 -4.16 6.90
CA PRO A 64 -4.34 -3.72 6.12
C PRO A 64 -5.63 -4.40 6.56
N ASP A 65 -6.75 -3.67 6.42
CA ASP A 65 -8.12 -4.18 6.58
C ASP A 65 -8.63 -4.82 5.28
N LEU A 66 -8.09 -4.36 4.15
CA LEU A 66 -8.43 -4.81 2.81
C LEU A 66 -7.18 -4.77 1.92
N VAL A 67 -7.12 -5.71 0.99
CA VAL A 67 -6.07 -5.74 -0.05
C VAL A 67 -6.70 -5.69 -1.43
N LEU A 68 -6.24 -4.75 -2.24
CA LEU A 68 -6.47 -4.72 -3.68
C LEU A 68 -5.19 -5.19 -4.37
N CYS A 69 -5.28 -6.30 -5.10
CA CYS A 69 -4.13 -6.94 -5.71
C CYS A 69 -4.31 -7.08 -7.22
N SER A 70 -3.28 -6.74 -7.98
CA SER A 70 -3.23 -7.02 -9.41
C SER A 70 -3.40 -8.51 -9.68
N PRO A 71 -4.15 -8.90 -10.73
CA PRO A 71 -4.36 -10.30 -11.09
C PRO A 71 -3.10 -10.96 -11.68
N ALA A 72 -2.03 -10.22 -11.96
CA ALA A 72 -0.78 -10.81 -12.45
C ALA A 72 -0.20 -11.81 -11.44
N ARG A 73 0.28 -12.96 -11.92
CA ARG A 73 0.78 -14.08 -11.09
C ARG A 73 1.81 -13.62 -10.06
N ARG A 74 2.77 -12.78 -10.47
CA ARG A 74 3.83 -12.26 -9.59
C ARG A 74 3.29 -11.38 -8.46
N ALA A 75 2.23 -10.60 -8.70
CA ALA A 75 1.61 -9.76 -7.67
C ALA A 75 0.81 -10.61 -6.68
N ARG A 76 -0.03 -11.52 -7.16
CA ARG A 76 -0.79 -12.47 -6.33
C ARG A 76 0.15 -13.29 -5.44
N HIS A 77 1.16 -13.92 -6.04
CA HIS A 77 2.10 -14.77 -5.29
C HIS A 77 2.94 -13.95 -4.28
N THR A 78 3.26 -12.68 -4.59
CA THR A 78 3.89 -11.78 -3.61
C THR A 78 3.00 -11.59 -2.39
N TRP A 79 1.71 -11.29 -2.61
CA TRP A 79 0.79 -11.10 -1.50
C TRP A 79 0.54 -12.40 -0.73
N ASP A 80 0.32 -13.53 -1.42
CA ASP A 80 0.10 -14.82 -0.77
C ASP A 80 1.22 -15.18 0.20
N LEU A 81 2.47 -14.98 -0.21
CA LEU A 81 3.65 -15.22 0.63
C LEU A 81 3.79 -14.19 1.77
N ALA A 82 3.46 -12.94 1.52
CA ALA A 82 3.47 -11.91 2.57
C ALA A 82 2.36 -12.14 3.60
N ALA A 83 1.16 -12.50 3.15
CA ALA A 83 0.02 -12.78 4.01
C ALA A 83 0.24 -14.00 4.92
N ALA A 84 1.01 -14.98 4.49
CA ALA A 84 1.36 -16.16 5.29
C ALA A 84 2.20 -15.83 6.55
N GLU A 85 2.80 -14.64 6.60
CA GLU A 85 3.55 -14.12 7.77
C GLU A 85 2.67 -13.31 8.74
N LEU A 86 1.38 -13.15 8.43
CA LEU A 86 0.44 -12.38 9.26
C LEU A 86 -0.45 -13.33 10.09
N ASP A 87 -0.64 -13.02 11.36
CA ASP A 87 -1.50 -13.81 12.24
C ASP A 87 -2.97 -13.86 11.78
N SER A 88 -3.44 -12.78 11.18
CA SER A 88 -4.80 -12.65 10.65
C SER A 88 -4.76 -11.95 9.28
N PRO A 89 -4.59 -12.72 8.18
CA PRO A 89 -4.57 -12.14 6.84
C PRO A 89 -5.89 -11.46 6.50
N PRO A 90 -5.86 -10.22 5.93
CA PRO A 90 -7.05 -9.50 5.54
C PRO A 90 -7.68 -10.08 4.26
N PRO A 91 -8.95 -9.75 3.97
CA PRO A 91 -9.58 -10.11 2.70
C PRO A 91 -8.86 -9.47 1.52
N VAL A 92 -8.77 -10.24 0.42
CA VAL A 92 -8.10 -9.83 -0.82
C VAL A 92 -9.14 -9.74 -1.95
N ARG A 93 -9.07 -8.64 -2.71
CA ARG A 93 -9.81 -8.47 -3.96
C ARG A 93 -8.81 -8.34 -5.11
N HIS A 94 -8.93 -9.20 -6.11
CA HIS A 94 -8.13 -9.07 -7.34
C HIS A 94 -8.85 -8.11 -8.29
N ASP A 95 -8.19 -7.00 -8.60
CA ASP A 95 -8.76 -5.96 -9.47
C ASP A 95 -7.99 -5.87 -10.80
N PRO A 96 -8.63 -6.20 -11.93
CA PRO A 96 -7.99 -6.12 -13.24
C PRO A 96 -7.45 -4.75 -13.62
N ARG A 97 -8.04 -3.68 -13.06
CA ARG A 97 -7.62 -2.29 -13.31
C ARG A 97 -6.22 -1.99 -12.79
N LEU A 98 -5.67 -2.81 -11.89
CA LEU A 98 -4.33 -2.63 -11.33
C LEU A 98 -3.20 -3.13 -12.26
N TYR A 99 -3.56 -3.86 -13.32
CA TYR A 99 -2.58 -4.37 -14.26
C TYR A 99 -2.34 -3.39 -15.40
N GLY A 100 -1.12 -2.83 -15.45
CA GLY A 100 -0.75 -1.81 -16.44
C GLY A 100 -1.30 -0.41 -16.15
N ALA A 101 -1.82 -0.18 -14.94
CA ALA A 101 -2.37 1.09 -14.50
C ALA A 101 -1.30 2.18 -14.36
N ASP A 102 -1.63 3.39 -14.71
CA ASP A 102 -0.88 4.59 -14.33
C ASP A 102 -1.35 5.13 -12.96
N ALA A 103 -0.79 6.26 -12.52
CA ALA A 103 -1.10 6.83 -11.22
C ALA A 103 -2.54 7.34 -11.12
N ASP A 104 -3.09 7.89 -12.19
CA ASP A 104 -4.47 8.42 -12.21
C ASP A 104 -5.47 7.28 -12.18
N ASP A 105 -5.26 6.20 -12.95
CA ASP A 105 -6.06 4.98 -12.89
C ASP A 105 -6.09 4.39 -11.47
N LEU A 106 -4.93 4.36 -10.81
CA LEU A 106 -4.81 3.85 -9.44
C LEU A 106 -5.52 4.76 -8.44
N LEU A 107 -5.45 6.08 -8.61
CA LEU A 107 -6.17 7.04 -7.77
C LEU A 107 -7.69 6.86 -7.90
N ASP A 108 -8.18 6.64 -9.13
CA ASP A 108 -9.60 6.37 -9.37
C ASP A 108 -10.05 5.06 -8.68
N VAL A 109 -9.20 4.03 -8.66
CA VAL A 109 -9.46 2.80 -7.90
C VAL A 109 -9.55 3.10 -6.40
N LEU A 110 -8.66 3.94 -5.86
CA LEU A 110 -8.66 4.34 -4.44
C LEU A 110 -9.91 5.11 -4.07
N HIS A 111 -10.44 5.98 -4.94
CA HIS A 111 -11.68 6.71 -4.71
C HIS A 111 -12.90 5.79 -4.54
N GLY A 112 -12.87 4.57 -5.09
CA GLY A 112 -13.93 3.55 -4.94
C GLY A 112 -13.77 2.64 -3.72
N VAL A 113 -12.78 2.86 -2.85
CA VAL A 113 -12.57 2.04 -1.64
C VAL A 113 -13.66 2.33 -0.62
N PRO A 114 -14.25 1.28 0.02
CA PRO A 114 -15.26 1.46 1.06
C PRO A 114 -14.77 2.30 2.23
N ASP A 115 -15.62 3.19 2.71
CA ASP A 115 -15.26 4.17 3.76
C ASP A 115 -14.92 3.54 5.12
N GLU A 116 -15.37 2.32 5.38
CA GLU A 116 -15.00 1.55 6.57
C GLU A 116 -13.55 1.06 6.55
N THR A 117 -12.87 1.08 5.39
CA THR A 117 -11.48 0.66 5.25
C THR A 117 -10.54 1.71 5.86
N GLY A 118 -9.94 1.42 6.99
CA GLY A 118 -8.96 2.29 7.65
C GLY A 118 -7.57 2.20 7.02
N THR A 119 -7.11 0.97 6.73
CA THR A 119 -5.82 0.68 6.08
C THR A 119 -6.05 -0.21 4.87
N LEU A 120 -5.64 0.25 3.70
CA LEU A 120 -5.67 -0.49 2.45
C LEU A 120 -4.26 -0.89 2.03
N ALA A 121 -4.05 -2.13 1.59
CA ALA A 121 -2.87 -2.48 0.81
C ALA A 121 -3.19 -2.53 -0.69
N LEU A 122 -2.35 -1.90 -1.49
CA LEU A 122 -2.38 -1.90 -2.94
C LEU A 122 -1.16 -2.65 -3.46
N VAL A 123 -1.37 -3.80 -4.09
CA VAL A 123 -0.29 -4.66 -4.59
C VAL A 123 -0.27 -4.66 -6.11
N GLY A 124 0.84 -4.19 -6.69
CA GLY A 124 0.88 -3.99 -8.14
C GLY A 124 2.29 -3.78 -8.72
N HIS A 125 2.38 -2.86 -9.65
CA HIS A 125 3.49 -2.73 -10.59
C HIS A 125 4.01 -1.29 -10.72
N ASN A 126 5.29 -1.14 -11.06
CA ASN A 126 5.83 0.10 -11.57
C ASN A 126 5.61 0.20 -13.10
N PRO A 127 5.58 1.43 -13.67
CA PRO A 127 5.82 2.70 -12.97
C PRO A 127 4.63 3.19 -12.13
N GLY A 128 3.41 2.70 -12.35
CA GLY A 128 2.18 3.24 -11.76
C GLY A 128 2.23 3.38 -10.23
N LEU A 129 2.76 2.39 -9.49
CA LEU A 129 2.85 2.48 -8.03
C LEU A 129 3.85 3.55 -7.56
N GLU A 130 5.01 3.65 -8.19
CA GLU A 130 6.01 4.68 -7.88
C GLU A 130 5.43 6.07 -8.15
N ASP A 131 4.82 6.25 -9.32
CA ASP A 131 4.18 7.51 -9.71
C ASP A 131 3.02 7.87 -8.78
N LEU A 132 2.22 6.90 -8.34
CA LEU A 132 1.14 7.11 -7.36
C LEU A 132 1.69 7.60 -6.01
N VAL A 133 2.75 6.99 -5.50
CA VAL A 133 3.37 7.42 -4.23
C VAL A 133 3.86 8.86 -4.36
N LEU A 134 4.54 9.20 -5.45
CA LEU A 134 5.04 10.55 -5.73
C LEU A 134 3.91 11.56 -5.97
N LEU A 135 2.81 11.15 -6.58
CA LEU A 135 1.62 11.99 -6.79
C LEU A 135 0.94 12.34 -5.46
N LEU A 136 0.78 11.37 -4.57
CA LEU A 136 0.03 11.53 -3.32
C LEU A 136 0.83 12.19 -2.21
N ALA A 137 2.15 11.97 -2.15
CA ALA A 137 2.99 12.45 -1.08
C ALA A 137 3.27 13.96 -1.21
N ALA A 138 2.74 14.76 -0.28
CA ALA A 138 3.13 16.16 -0.14
C ALA A 138 4.54 16.29 0.46
N ASP A 139 4.88 15.38 1.40
CA ASP A 139 6.12 15.33 2.13
C ASP A 139 6.41 13.90 2.59
N GLY A 140 7.58 13.65 3.16
CA GLY A 140 7.99 12.35 3.68
C GLY A 140 8.76 12.45 4.99
N VAL A 141 8.59 11.45 5.85
CA VAL A 141 9.35 11.33 7.09
C VAL A 141 10.81 10.97 6.77
N GLY A 142 11.74 11.74 7.29
CA GLY A 142 13.16 11.54 7.05
C GLY A 142 13.53 11.66 5.57
N ASP A 143 14.22 10.67 5.03
CA ASP A 143 14.65 10.59 3.63
C ASP A 143 13.70 9.76 2.73
N ALA A 144 12.54 9.35 3.24
CA ALA A 144 11.66 8.40 2.56
C ALA A 144 11.26 8.86 1.15
N LEU A 145 10.88 10.13 0.99
CA LEU A 145 10.45 10.67 -0.31
C LEU A 145 11.60 10.74 -1.32
N ASP A 146 12.80 11.13 -0.89
CA ASP A 146 13.98 11.16 -1.77
C ASP A 146 14.41 9.76 -2.19
N ARG A 147 14.25 8.78 -1.31
CA ARG A 147 14.49 7.37 -1.64
C ARG A 147 13.50 6.83 -2.66
N VAL A 148 12.20 7.19 -2.57
CA VAL A 148 11.21 6.84 -3.61
C VAL A 148 11.59 7.48 -4.94
N ARG A 149 11.93 8.78 -4.96
CA ARG A 149 12.40 9.49 -6.16
C ARG A 149 13.63 8.86 -6.81
N ALA A 150 14.54 8.35 -5.99
CA ALA A 150 15.71 7.64 -6.48
C ALA A 150 15.35 6.27 -7.06
N LYS A 151 14.50 5.50 -6.39
CA LYS A 151 14.07 4.17 -6.83
C LYS A 151 12.99 3.57 -5.94
N PHE A 152 11.95 3.01 -6.55
CA PHE A 152 10.96 2.15 -5.90
C PHE A 152 11.12 0.69 -6.39
N PRO A 153 12.04 -0.10 -5.80
CA PRO A 153 12.39 -1.43 -6.32
C PRO A 153 11.33 -2.49 -6.03
N THR A 154 11.47 -3.68 -6.61
CA THR A 154 10.63 -4.85 -6.29
C THR A 154 10.66 -5.14 -4.79
N SER A 155 9.52 -5.50 -4.22
CA SER A 155 9.23 -5.65 -2.78
C SER A 155 9.26 -4.36 -1.97
N ALA A 156 9.51 -3.19 -2.58
CA ALA A 156 9.38 -1.93 -1.86
C ALA A 156 7.96 -1.76 -1.35
N THR A 157 7.86 -1.32 -0.11
CA THR A 157 6.62 -1.06 0.61
C THR A 157 6.65 0.37 1.11
N ALA A 158 5.73 1.20 0.61
CA ALA A 158 5.54 2.57 1.08
C ALA A 158 4.25 2.66 1.90
N VAL A 159 4.23 3.47 2.96
CA VAL A 159 3.04 3.75 3.74
C VAL A 159 2.75 5.25 3.68
N LEU A 160 1.56 5.58 3.18
CA LEU A 160 1.05 6.95 3.14
C LEU A 160 -0.09 7.10 4.14
N THR A 161 -0.15 8.25 4.80
CA THR A 161 -1.16 8.55 5.82
C THR A 161 -1.80 9.90 5.53
N TRP A 162 -3.12 9.99 5.69
CA TRP A 162 -3.87 11.25 5.58
C TRP A 162 -5.11 11.25 6.47
N HIS A 163 -5.70 12.42 6.65
CA HIS A 163 -6.99 12.60 7.30
C HIS A 163 -8.07 12.90 6.24
N GLY A 164 -9.16 12.15 6.24
CA GLY A 164 -10.26 12.31 5.28
C GLY A 164 -10.80 10.98 4.75
N SER A 165 -11.66 11.05 3.74
CA SER A 165 -12.25 9.88 3.08
C SER A 165 -11.36 9.40 1.91
N TRP A 166 -11.60 8.18 1.43
CA TRP A 166 -10.97 7.66 0.22
C TRP A 166 -11.32 8.52 -1.02
N PRO A 167 -12.61 8.89 -1.26
CA PRO A 167 -12.94 9.80 -2.36
C PRO A 167 -12.35 11.21 -2.23
N GLY A 168 -11.94 11.62 -1.05
CA GLY A 168 -11.31 12.91 -0.78
C GLY A 168 -9.79 12.92 -0.97
N LEU A 169 -9.16 11.79 -1.17
CA LEU A 169 -7.71 11.69 -1.41
C LEU A 169 -7.35 12.33 -2.76
N ARG A 170 -6.35 13.20 -2.74
CA ARG A 170 -5.94 13.98 -3.92
C ARG A 170 -4.42 14.09 -4.01
N PRO A 171 -3.86 14.51 -5.14
CA PRO A 171 -2.44 14.81 -5.28
C PRO A 171 -1.93 15.72 -4.17
N GLY A 172 -0.79 15.37 -3.56
CA GLY A 172 -0.22 16.09 -2.44
C GLY A 172 -1.05 16.05 -1.15
N GLY A 173 -2.02 15.12 -1.05
CA GLY A 173 -2.93 15.02 0.10
C GLY A 173 -2.48 14.10 1.23
N ALA A 174 -1.36 13.42 1.08
CA ALA A 174 -0.86 12.45 2.06
C ALA A 174 0.59 12.72 2.49
N LEU A 175 0.95 12.19 3.64
CA LEU A 175 2.32 12.13 4.14
C LEU A 175 2.88 10.72 3.92
N LEU A 176 4.05 10.60 3.30
CA LEU A 176 4.80 9.34 3.23
C LEU A 176 5.47 9.08 4.58
N THR A 177 4.89 8.18 5.38
CA THR A 177 5.36 7.90 6.75
C THR A 177 6.47 6.88 6.79
N ASP A 178 6.46 5.90 5.88
CA ASP A 178 7.44 4.83 5.84
C ASP A 178 7.78 4.41 4.42
N LEU A 179 9.04 4.04 4.21
CA LEU A 179 9.54 3.32 3.04
C LEU A 179 10.46 2.19 3.48
N VAL A 180 10.02 0.98 3.29
CA VAL A 180 10.80 -0.23 3.58
C VAL A 180 11.09 -0.98 2.29
N ILE A 181 12.30 -1.51 2.17
CA ILE A 181 12.72 -2.38 1.06
C ILE A 181 13.10 -3.73 1.67
N PRO A 182 12.11 -4.57 1.99
CA PRO A 182 12.35 -5.85 2.67
C PRO A 182 13.21 -6.77 1.82
N ARG A 183 14.11 -7.49 2.48
CA ARG A 183 14.94 -8.51 1.85
C ARG A 183 14.93 -9.76 2.71
N GLY A 184 14.62 -10.88 2.10
CA GLY A 184 14.76 -12.18 2.74
C GLY A 184 16.23 -12.60 2.87
N PRO A 185 16.53 -13.56 3.75
CA PRO A 185 17.88 -14.07 3.94
C PRO A 185 18.44 -14.62 2.63
N LYS A 186 19.70 -14.30 2.33
CA LYS A 186 20.41 -14.96 1.23
C LYS A 186 20.71 -16.39 1.67
N ASN A 187 20.39 -17.36 0.83
CA ASN A 187 20.88 -18.72 1.07
C ASN A 187 22.41 -18.69 1.02
N PRO A 188 23.06 -19.41 1.93
CA PRO A 188 24.51 -19.54 1.95
C PRO A 188 25.06 -20.16 0.65
#